data_96b2968993986c2567cb484ba063029d
#
_entry.id   96b2968993986c2567cb484ba063029d
#
_cell.length_a   1.000
_cell.length_b   1.000
_cell.length_c   1.000
_cell.angle_alpha   90.00
_cell.angle_beta   90.00
_cell.angle_gamma   90.00
#
_symmetry.space_group_name_H-M   'P 1'
#
loop_
_entity.id
_entity.type
_entity.pdbx_description
1 polymer ?
#
loop_
_entity_poly.entity_id
_entity_poly.type
_entity_poly.pdbx_seq_one_letter_code
_entity_poly.pdbx_strand_id
1 'polypeptide(L)'
;MRTLISLTALFLSVALLQLSSGAISPLDALGGLKSGFTTTEVGLLGSSHFLGFFVGCWLAPRLIGVVGHSRTFATFAACGAIGAAGHPLLIDPLLWAVLRMLTGFCVAGCYTVIEAWLQARVTNDNRGTILGVYRSVDLGGSLIAQLMISVLEPAHYVAYNILTILCCASLLPLVVTTTQPPQISEAPRLSPLKTIRVSPLGAAGVIVAGVTSASFRMVGPVYGQQVGLIATEIAYFLAAFVLGGALAQIPVGWLADRYDRRWVLIVVSALSVFAYVGTVIFGNDSRTAVYVSALLFGLVTFPVFSLSAAHANDFAEPGQAVELSASLMFLYGIGAIASPLFSSYLMQTSGPAMLFVMIASAHLALALFGIYRMIAGPKACTRRPYRYFPRTSFILSRLLRRGQADNRSD
;
A
#
# COMPACT_ATOMS: atom_id res chain seq x y z
N MET A 1 2.14 26.19 -11.90
CA MET A 1 0.69 26.16 -12.18
C MET A 1 0.34 25.43 -13.47
N ARG A 2 0.89 25.76 -14.64
CA ARG A 2 0.61 25.05 -15.93
C ARG A 2 0.87 23.54 -15.86
N THR A 3 1.93 23.09 -15.24
CA THR A 3 2.28 21.67 -15.07
C THR A 3 1.26 20.90 -14.20
N LEU A 4 0.75 21.52 -13.13
CA LEU A 4 -0.30 20.92 -12.29
C LEU A 4 -1.61 20.75 -13.06
N ILE A 5 -2.00 21.75 -13.87
CA ILE A 5 -3.17 21.68 -14.73
C ILE A 5 -3.03 20.54 -15.75
N SER A 6 -1.84 20.35 -16.34
CA SER A 6 -1.59 19.24 -17.28
C SER A 6 -1.61 17.86 -16.63
N LEU A 7 -1.49 17.77 -15.28
CA LEU A 7 -1.54 16.54 -14.52
C LEU A 7 -2.89 16.28 -13.85
N THR A 8 -3.86 17.22 -13.97
CA THR A 8 -5.19 17.09 -13.35
C THR A 8 -5.89 15.79 -13.76
N ALA A 9 -5.77 15.40 -15.03
CA ALA A 9 -6.34 14.14 -15.51
C ALA A 9 -5.76 12.92 -14.78
N LEU A 10 -4.43 12.90 -14.55
CA LEU A 10 -3.79 11.83 -13.78
C LEU A 10 -4.25 11.83 -12.32
N PHE A 11 -4.33 12.99 -11.68
CA PHE A 11 -4.79 13.11 -10.28
C PHE A 11 -6.26 12.68 -10.13
N LEU A 12 -7.12 13.03 -11.10
CA LEU A 12 -8.50 12.59 -11.10
C LEU A 12 -8.61 11.06 -11.29
N SER A 13 -7.81 10.49 -12.20
CA SER A 13 -7.73 9.03 -12.36
C SER A 13 -7.29 8.33 -11.07
N VAL A 14 -6.30 8.88 -10.34
CA VAL A 14 -5.86 8.37 -9.03
C VAL A 14 -7.00 8.43 -8.02
N ALA A 15 -7.69 9.56 -7.91
CA ALA A 15 -8.79 9.73 -6.96
C ALA A 15 -9.90 8.70 -7.21
N LEU A 16 -10.37 8.58 -8.46
CA LEU A 16 -11.43 7.64 -8.84
C LEU A 16 -11.02 6.17 -8.64
N LEU A 17 -9.79 5.83 -9.02
CA LEU A 17 -9.25 4.49 -8.80
C LEU A 17 -9.16 4.17 -7.31
N GLN A 18 -8.71 5.12 -6.49
CA GLN A 18 -8.57 4.93 -5.06
C GLN A 18 -9.92 4.82 -4.33
N LEU A 19 -10.94 5.57 -4.78
CA LEU A 19 -12.30 5.42 -4.27
C LEU A 19 -12.83 4.00 -4.53
N SER A 20 -12.62 3.45 -5.73
CA SER A 20 -13.00 2.08 -6.06
C SER A 20 -12.19 1.05 -5.28
N SER A 21 -10.86 1.06 -5.43
CA SER A 21 -9.97 0.04 -4.90
C SER A 21 -9.81 0.09 -3.37
N GLY A 22 -9.96 1.27 -2.77
CA GLY A 22 -9.86 1.46 -1.33
C GLY A 22 -11.09 0.93 -0.57
N ALA A 23 -12.28 1.06 -1.15
CA ALA A 23 -13.53 0.63 -0.52
C ALA A 23 -13.84 -0.86 -0.70
N ILE A 24 -13.36 -1.49 -1.78
CA ILE A 24 -13.72 -2.88 -2.09
C ILE A 24 -13.22 -3.88 -1.03
N SER A 25 -12.04 -3.66 -0.43
CA SER A 25 -11.50 -4.58 0.58
C SER A 25 -12.38 -4.68 1.84
N PRO A 26 -12.74 -3.59 2.51
CA PRO A 26 -13.64 -3.66 3.66
C PRO A 26 -15.07 -4.05 3.29
N LEU A 27 -15.57 -3.71 2.09
CA LEU A 27 -16.88 -4.16 1.62
C LEU A 27 -16.91 -5.68 1.44
N ASP A 28 -15.87 -6.27 0.86
CA ASP A 28 -15.76 -7.71 0.69
C ASP A 28 -15.60 -8.43 2.03
N ALA A 29 -14.85 -7.84 2.97
CA ALA A 29 -14.71 -8.42 4.30
C ALA A 29 -16.05 -8.49 5.04
N LEU A 30 -16.78 -7.37 5.10
CA LEU A 30 -18.08 -7.29 5.75
C LEU A 30 -19.17 -8.04 4.97
N GLY A 31 -19.15 -7.94 3.64
CA GLY A 31 -20.09 -8.62 2.74
C GLY A 31 -19.93 -10.14 2.80
N GLY A 32 -18.69 -10.63 2.80
CA GLY A 32 -18.40 -12.07 2.94
C GLY A 32 -18.92 -12.61 4.26
N LEU A 33 -18.64 -11.95 5.39
CA LEU A 33 -19.17 -12.36 6.70
C LEU A 33 -20.71 -12.34 6.73
N LYS A 34 -21.34 -11.28 6.18
CA LYS A 34 -22.82 -11.20 6.06
C LYS A 34 -23.38 -12.33 5.19
N SER A 35 -22.60 -12.80 4.22
CA SER A 35 -22.96 -13.91 3.31
C SER A 35 -22.60 -15.30 3.87
N GLY A 36 -22.08 -15.38 5.08
CA GLY A 36 -21.78 -16.66 5.77
C GLY A 36 -20.35 -17.16 5.57
N PHE A 37 -19.43 -16.36 5.00
CA PHE A 37 -18.02 -16.73 4.90
C PHE A 37 -17.38 -16.77 6.29
N THR A 38 -16.49 -17.72 6.49
CA THR A 38 -15.65 -17.78 7.68
C THR A 38 -14.61 -16.65 7.70
N THR A 39 -14.10 -16.32 8.87
CA THR A 39 -13.01 -15.32 9.00
C THR A 39 -11.80 -15.72 8.16
N THR A 40 -11.46 -17.01 8.07
CA THR A 40 -10.34 -17.51 7.26
C THR A 40 -10.59 -17.32 5.76
N GLU A 41 -11.81 -17.58 5.27
CA GLU A 41 -12.16 -17.32 3.86
C GLU A 41 -12.07 -15.84 3.51
N VAL A 42 -12.49 -14.95 4.41
CA VAL A 42 -12.26 -13.51 4.23
C VAL A 42 -10.75 -13.18 4.14
N GLY A 43 -9.93 -13.82 4.95
CA GLY A 43 -8.46 -13.68 4.86
C GLY A 43 -7.89 -14.15 3.52
N LEU A 44 -8.45 -15.23 2.94
CA LEU A 44 -8.11 -15.72 1.62
C LEU A 44 -8.35 -14.64 0.54
N LEU A 45 -9.45 -13.88 0.64
CA LEU A 45 -9.73 -12.77 -0.28
C LEU A 45 -8.61 -11.72 -0.27
N GLY A 46 -8.11 -11.39 0.94
CA GLY A 46 -6.98 -10.47 1.10
C GLY A 46 -5.69 -10.99 0.48
N SER A 47 -5.35 -12.24 0.78
CA SER A 47 -4.17 -12.91 0.22
C SER A 47 -4.21 -12.98 -1.30
N SER A 48 -5.37 -13.31 -1.88
CA SER A 48 -5.60 -13.37 -3.32
C SER A 48 -5.44 -11.99 -3.97
N HIS A 49 -5.95 -10.93 -3.35
CA HIS A 49 -5.74 -9.57 -3.83
C HIS A 49 -4.24 -9.22 -3.95
N PHE A 50 -3.46 -9.50 -2.92
CA PHE A 50 -2.04 -9.20 -2.94
C PHE A 50 -1.26 -10.12 -3.89
N LEU A 51 -1.71 -11.34 -4.12
CA LEU A 51 -1.17 -12.20 -5.18
C LEU A 51 -1.41 -11.58 -6.56
N GLY A 52 -2.63 -11.13 -6.84
CA GLY A 52 -2.95 -10.41 -8.08
C GLY A 52 -2.14 -9.12 -8.23
N PHE A 53 -2.02 -8.34 -7.16
CA PHE A 53 -1.18 -7.15 -7.11
C PHE A 53 0.27 -7.46 -7.45
N PHE A 54 0.83 -8.52 -6.89
CA PHE A 54 2.19 -8.97 -7.17
C PHE A 54 2.41 -9.33 -8.65
N VAL A 55 1.49 -10.11 -9.23
CA VAL A 55 1.50 -10.45 -10.66
C VAL A 55 1.37 -9.20 -11.52
N GLY A 56 0.51 -8.26 -11.14
CA GLY A 56 0.32 -6.98 -11.81
C GLY A 56 1.59 -6.11 -11.82
N CYS A 57 2.28 -6.01 -10.70
CA CYS A 57 3.56 -5.31 -10.61
C CYS A 57 4.62 -5.88 -11.56
N TRP A 58 4.63 -7.19 -11.76
CA TRP A 58 5.57 -7.87 -12.64
C TRP A 58 5.19 -7.72 -14.12
N LEU A 59 3.90 -7.76 -14.44
CA LEU A 59 3.41 -7.74 -15.83
C LEU A 59 3.24 -6.32 -16.39
N ALA A 60 2.87 -5.32 -15.56
CA ALA A 60 2.56 -3.97 -16.02
C ALA A 60 3.70 -3.32 -16.82
N PRO A 61 4.98 -3.35 -16.41
CA PRO A 61 6.06 -2.75 -17.21
C PRO A 61 6.22 -3.42 -18.58
N ARG A 62 5.98 -4.74 -18.69
CA ARG A 62 6.04 -5.48 -19.95
C ARG A 62 4.91 -5.08 -20.89
N LEU A 63 3.68 -5.00 -20.36
CA LEU A 63 2.53 -4.56 -21.16
C LEU A 63 2.68 -3.11 -21.62
N ILE A 64 3.16 -2.22 -20.76
CA ILE A 64 3.48 -0.84 -21.16
C ILE A 64 4.45 -0.86 -22.35
N GLY A 65 5.45 -1.76 -22.34
CA GLY A 65 6.44 -1.93 -23.40
C GLY A 65 5.85 -2.35 -24.75
N VAL A 66 4.84 -3.18 -24.71
CA VAL A 66 4.25 -3.78 -25.94
C VAL A 66 3.09 -2.95 -26.50
N VAL A 67 2.16 -2.53 -25.64
CA VAL A 67 0.91 -1.87 -26.08
C VAL A 67 0.80 -0.39 -25.71
N GLY A 68 1.76 0.14 -24.93
CA GLY A 68 1.78 1.53 -24.47
C GLY A 68 0.94 1.77 -23.23
N HIS A 69 1.07 2.98 -22.65
CA HIS A 69 0.51 3.34 -21.34
C HIS A 69 -1.03 3.29 -21.30
N SER A 70 -1.71 3.95 -22.24
CA SER A 70 -3.17 4.08 -22.20
C SER A 70 -3.88 2.73 -22.37
N ARG A 71 -3.40 1.88 -23.30
CA ARG A 71 -3.97 0.55 -23.49
C ARG A 71 -3.71 -0.36 -22.31
N THR A 72 -2.51 -0.28 -21.72
CA THR A 72 -2.17 -1.00 -20.49
C THR A 72 -3.11 -0.59 -19.36
N PHE A 73 -3.31 0.71 -19.15
CA PHE A 73 -4.23 1.19 -18.11
C PHE A 73 -5.65 0.67 -18.36
N ALA A 74 -6.14 0.75 -19.59
CA ALA A 74 -7.48 0.26 -19.95
C ALA A 74 -7.64 -1.24 -19.65
N THR A 75 -6.63 -2.06 -19.97
CA THR A 75 -6.64 -3.50 -19.69
C THR A 75 -6.74 -3.77 -18.17
N PHE A 76 -5.92 -3.09 -17.39
CA PHE A 76 -5.94 -3.27 -15.94
C PHE A 76 -7.23 -2.75 -15.28
N ALA A 77 -7.74 -1.60 -15.73
CA ALA A 77 -9.01 -1.04 -15.26
C ALA A 77 -10.20 -1.96 -15.62
N ALA A 78 -10.21 -2.54 -16.82
CA ALA A 78 -11.21 -3.53 -17.20
C ALA A 78 -11.19 -4.77 -16.30
N CYS A 79 -9.99 -5.30 -15.97
CA CYS A 79 -9.86 -6.40 -15.02
C CYS A 79 -10.42 -6.02 -13.63
N GLY A 80 -10.15 -4.80 -13.16
CA GLY A 80 -10.68 -4.31 -11.89
C GLY A 80 -12.20 -4.17 -11.89
N ALA A 81 -12.76 -3.66 -12.99
CA ALA A 81 -14.20 -3.53 -13.16
C ALA A 81 -14.90 -4.90 -13.20
N ILE A 82 -14.34 -5.88 -13.93
CA ILE A 82 -14.81 -7.26 -13.94
C ILE A 82 -14.73 -7.86 -12.53
N GLY A 83 -13.60 -7.65 -11.85
CA GLY A 83 -13.42 -8.08 -10.48
C GLY A 83 -14.49 -7.52 -9.53
N ALA A 84 -14.79 -6.23 -9.60
CA ALA A 84 -15.82 -5.61 -8.76
C ALA A 84 -17.23 -6.07 -9.14
N ALA A 85 -17.59 -6.04 -10.43
CA ALA A 85 -18.92 -6.40 -10.92
C ALA A 85 -19.25 -7.89 -10.74
N GLY A 86 -18.25 -8.75 -10.67
CA GLY A 86 -18.44 -10.20 -10.52
C GLY A 86 -18.90 -10.65 -9.13
N HIS A 87 -18.59 -9.91 -8.07
CA HIS A 87 -18.89 -10.31 -6.68
C HIS A 87 -20.37 -10.63 -6.43
N PRO A 88 -21.35 -9.80 -6.87
CA PRO A 88 -22.75 -10.08 -6.60
C PRO A 88 -23.36 -11.18 -7.50
N LEU A 89 -22.63 -11.68 -8.51
CA LEU A 89 -23.17 -12.71 -9.43
C LEU A 89 -23.26 -14.09 -8.78
N LEU A 90 -22.29 -14.43 -7.95
CA LEU A 90 -22.28 -15.71 -7.22
C LEU A 90 -21.54 -15.53 -5.88
N ILE A 91 -22.20 -15.92 -4.80
CA ILE A 91 -21.66 -15.84 -3.45
C ILE A 91 -20.90 -17.13 -3.17
N ASP A 92 -19.62 -17.16 -3.51
CA ASP A 92 -18.70 -18.27 -3.30
C ASP A 92 -17.30 -17.75 -2.91
N PRO A 93 -16.67 -18.25 -1.82
CA PRO A 93 -15.38 -17.74 -1.36
C PRO A 93 -14.24 -17.88 -2.39
N LEU A 94 -14.22 -18.99 -3.16
CA LEU A 94 -13.16 -19.22 -4.14
C LEU A 94 -13.34 -18.34 -5.36
N LEU A 95 -14.58 -18.14 -5.84
CA LEU A 95 -14.86 -17.20 -6.91
C LEU A 95 -14.48 -15.78 -6.48
N TRP A 96 -14.88 -15.36 -5.28
CA TRP A 96 -14.50 -14.05 -4.74
C TRP A 96 -12.98 -13.90 -4.63
N ALA A 97 -12.25 -14.96 -4.25
CA ALA A 97 -10.80 -14.95 -4.24
C ALA A 97 -10.20 -14.69 -5.63
N VAL A 98 -10.73 -15.31 -6.69
CA VAL A 98 -10.32 -15.06 -8.08
C VAL A 98 -10.64 -13.61 -8.50
N LEU A 99 -11.84 -13.11 -8.18
CA LEU A 99 -12.22 -11.73 -8.47
C LEU A 99 -11.33 -10.73 -7.72
N ARG A 100 -10.95 -11.05 -6.49
CA ARG A 100 -9.97 -10.27 -5.71
C ARG A 100 -8.57 -10.25 -6.33
N MET A 101 -8.14 -11.34 -6.96
CA MET A 101 -6.91 -11.34 -7.76
C MET A 101 -6.99 -10.33 -8.90
N LEU A 102 -8.12 -10.27 -9.63
CA LEU A 102 -8.32 -9.30 -10.70
C LEU A 102 -8.28 -7.85 -10.18
N THR A 103 -8.90 -7.58 -9.03
CA THR A 103 -8.85 -6.23 -8.43
C THR A 103 -7.44 -5.86 -7.97
N GLY A 104 -6.68 -6.78 -7.40
CA GLY A 104 -5.28 -6.57 -7.04
C GLY A 104 -4.39 -6.32 -8.26
N PHE A 105 -4.59 -7.11 -9.30
CA PHE A 105 -3.93 -6.96 -10.60
C PHE A 105 -4.22 -5.58 -11.19
N CYS A 106 -5.48 -5.13 -11.19
CA CYS A 106 -5.89 -3.79 -11.61
C CYS A 106 -5.11 -2.70 -10.87
N VAL A 107 -5.12 -2.74 -9.54
CA VAL A 107 -4.47 -1.71 -8.70
C VAL A 107 -2.99 -1.59 -9.06
N ALA A 108 -2.26 -2.70 -9.11
CA ALA A 108 -0.84 -2.71 -9.44
C ALA A 108 -0.56 -2.10 -10.82
N GLY A 109 -1.32 -2.52 -11.83
CA GLY A 109 -1.11 -2.08 -13.20
C GLY A 109 -1.45 -0.62 -13.42
N CYS A 110 -2.61 -0.18 -12.93
CA CYS A 110 -3.05 1.21 -13.05
C CYS A 110 -2.10 2.18 -12.33
N TYR A 111 -1.68 1.87 -11.09
CA TYR A 111 -0.72 2.71 -10.39
C TYR A 111 0.65 2.72 -11.07
N THR A 112 1.13 1.59 -11.60
CA THR A 112 2.39 1.55 -12.36
C THR A 112 2.34 2.48 -13.57
N VAL A 113 1.22 2.50 -14.30
CA VAL A 113 1.05 3.42 -15.45
C VAL A 113 1.00 4.87 -15.01
N ILE A 114 0.19 5.21 -13.98
CA ILE A 114 0.07 6.57 -13.45
C ILE A 114 1.43 7.10 -12.98
N GLU A 115 2.15 6.31 -12.20
CA GLU A 115 3.44 6.70 -11.65
C GLU A 115 4.50 6.86 -12.74
N ALA A 116 4.50 6.01 -13.77
CA ALA A 116 5.39 6.17 -14.92
C ALA A 116 5.13 7.50 -15.64
N TRP A 117 3.86 7.84 -15.84
CA TRP A 117 3.48 9.10 -16.49
C TRP A 117 3.79 10.32 -15.65
N LEU A 118 3.54 10.24 -14.34
CA LEU A 118 3.86 11.29 -13.40
C LEU A 118 5.36 11.59 -13.38
N GLN A 119 6.20 10.55 -13.33
CA GLN A 119 7.65 10.68 -13.29
C GLN A 119 8.24 11.33 -14.57
N ALA A 120 7.64 11.09 -15.72
CA ALA A 120 8.06 11.71 -16.96
C ALA A 120 7.86 13.25 -16.99
N ARG A 121 7.05 13.79 -16.07
CA ARG A 121 6.72 15.22 -15.95
C ARG A 121 7.38 15.92 -14.76
N VAL A 122 8.00 15.14 -13.89
CA VAL A 122 8.67 15.65 -12.70
C VAL A 122 10.08 16.11 -13.07
N THR A 123 10.36 17.41 -12.84
CA THR A 123 11.70 18.00 -12.87
C THR A 123 12.22 18.20 -11.44
N ASN A 124 13.50 18.51 -11.28
CA ASN A 124 14.06 18.77 -9.94
C ASN A 124 13.32 19.92 -9.22
N ASP A 125 12.91 20.96 -9.96
CA ASP A 125 12.27 22.17 -9.39
C ASP A 125 10.82 21.93 -8.93
N ASN A 126 10.09 21.03 -9.59
CA ASN A 126 8.67 20.81 -9.31
C ASN A 126 8.36 19.49 -8.58
N ARG A 127 9.39 18.67 -8.33
CA ARG A 127 9.27 17.32 -7.77
C ARG A 127 8.49 17.27 -6.45
N GLY A 128 8.88 18.12 -5.50
CA GLY A 128 8.24 18.16 -4.19
C GLY A 128 6.75 18.45 -4.28
N THR A 129 6.41 19.48 -5.07
CA THR A 129 5.00 19.90 -5.26
C THR A 129 4.17 18.83 -5.95
N ILE A 130 4.65 18.26 -7.07
CA ILE A 130 3.89 17.28 -7.84
C ILE A 130 3.67 15.98 -7.04
N LEU A 131 4.74 15.46 -6.43
CA LEU A 131 4.63 14.25 -5.61
C LEU A 131 3.81 14.48 -4.34
N GLY A 132 3.88 15.68 -3.75
CA GLY A 132 3.05 16.09 -2.62
C GLY A 132 1.57 16.10 -2.98
N VAL A 133 1.18 16.72 -4.10
CA VAL A 133 -0.20 16.73 -4.59
C VAL A 133 -0.68 15.30 -4.91
N TYR A 134 0.11 14.53 -5.65
CA TYR A 134 -0.19 13.12 -5.94
C TYR A 134 -0.49 12.35 -4.66
N ARG A 135 0.35 12.50 -3.65
CA ARG A 135 0.21 11.81 -2.38
C ARG A 135 -1.01 12.27 -1.58
N SER A 136 -1.29 13.57 -1.60
CA SER A 136 -2.50 14.12 -0.94
C SER A 136 -3.77 13.60 -1.60
N VAL A 137 -3.80 13.48 -2.92
CA VAL A 137 -4.95 12.92 -3.66
C VAL A 137 -5.12 11.42 -3.35
N ASP A 138 -4.03 10.65 -3.34
CA ASP A 138 -4.03 9.22 -3.03
C ASP A 138 -4.52 8.94 -1.60
N LEU A 139 -3.96 9.64 -0.61
CA LEU A 139 -4.36 9.50 0.80
C LEU A 139 -5.78 10.04 1.06
N GLY A 140 -6.14 11.16 0.45
CA GLY A 140 -7.49 11.73 0.54
C GLY A 140 -8.52 10.78 -0.09
N GLY A 141 -8.23 10.22 -1.26
CA GLY A 141 -9.05 9.20 -1.89
C GLY A 141 -9.19 7.94 -1.03
N SER A 142 -8.09 7.49 -0.42
CA SER A 142 -8.13 6.35 0.52
C SER A 142 -8.99 6.62 1.74
N LEU A 143 -8.88 7.82 2.33
CA LEU A 143 -9.70 8.24 3.47
C LEU A 143 -11.19 8.25 3.12
N ILE A 144 -11.54 8.87 2.00
CA ILE A 144 -12.93 8.91 1.52
C ILE A 144 -13.44 7.50 1.23
N ALA A 145 -12.63 6.64 0.61
CA ALA A 145 -12.98 5.25 0.33
C ALA A 145 -13.34 4.47 1.61
N GLN A 146 -12.62 4.69 2.72
CA GLN A 146 -13.00 4.08 4.00
C GLN A 146 -14.34 4.64 4.51
N LEU A 147 -14.57 5.94 4.39
CA LEU A 147 -15.82 6.56 4.79
C LEU A 147 -17.02 6.15 3.93
N MET A 148 -16.81 5.76 2.66
CA MET A 148 -17.90 5.24 1.80
C MET A 148 -18.57 3.99 2.39
N ILE A 149 -17.88 3.21 3.23
CA ILE A 149 -18.44 2.03 3.89
C ILE A 149 -19.61 2.38 4.82
N SER A 150 -19.66 3.60 5.32
CA SER A 150 -20.77 4.07 6.16
C SER A 150 -22.09 4.21 5.39
N VAL A 151 -22.03 4.35 4.07
CA VAL A 151 -23.19 4.57 3.20
C VAL A 151 -23.39 3.44 2.18
N LEU A 152 -22.38 2.64 1.92
CA LEU A 152 -22.46 1.47 1.02
C LEU A 152 -22.83 0.25 1.84
N GLU A 153 -23.98 -0.35 1.54
CA GLU A 153 -24.40 -1.56 2.22
C GLU A 153 -23.54 -2.76 1.79
N PRO A 154 -22.82 -3.43 2.74
CA PRO A 154 -22.03 -4.63 2.43
C PRO A 154 -22.93 -5.77 1.91
N ALA A 155 -22.43 -6.53 0.96
CA ALA A 155 -23.13 -7.60 0.22
C ALA A 155 -24.27 -7.14 -0.70
N HIS A 156 -24.54 -5.84 -0.81
CA HIS A 156 -25.57 -5.35 -1.74
C HIS A 156 -24.96 -5.03 -3.10
N TYR A 157 -25.61 -5.44 -4.20
CA TYR A 157 -25.10 -5.27 -5.57
C TYR A 157 -24.82 -3.82 -5.96
N VAL A 158 -25.58 -2.85 -5.39
CA VAL A 158 -25.41 -1.42 -5.67
C VAL A 158 -24.02 -0.94 -5.24
N ALA A 159 -23.49 -1.42 -4.11
CA ALA A 159 -22.16 -1.07 -3.65
C ALA A 159 -21.11 -1.47 -4.70
N TYR A 160 -21.14 -2.71 -5.17
CA TYR A 160 -20.22 -3.21 -6.20
C TYR A 160 -20.39 -2.50 -7.55
N ASN A 161 -21.62 -2.15 -7.94
CA ASN A 161 -21.86 -1.37 -9.15
C ASN A 161 -21.25 0.03 -9.07
N ILE A 162 -21.36 0.72 -7.92
CA ILE A 162 -20.71 2.01 -7.70
C ILE A 162 -19.19 1.88 -7.82
N LEU A 163 -18.59 0.86 -7.20
CA LEU A 163 -17.13 0.63 -7.30
C LEU A 163 -16.71 0.31 -8.74
N THR A 164 -17.51 -0.46 -9.48
CA THR A 164 -17.28 -0.74 -10.90
C THR A 164 -17.32 0.54 -11.72
N ILE A 165 -18.33 1.40 -11.52
CA ILE A 165 -18.45 2.71 -12.20
C ILE A 165 -17.23 3.59 -11.89
N LEU A 166 -16.80 3.69 -10.64
CA LEU A 166 -15.63 4.46 -10.25
C LEU A 166 -14.35 3.92 -10.89
N CYS A 167 -14.19 2.59 -10.97
CA CYS A 167 -13.07 1.94 -11.64
C CYS A 167 -13.05 2.27 -13.12
N CYS A 168 -14.18 2.13 -13.82
CA CYS A 168 -14.32 2.50 -15.24
C CYS A 168 -14.11 4.01 -15.45
N ALA A 169 -14.66 4.84 -14.58
CA ALA A 169 -14.54 6.29 -14.68
C ALA A 169 -13.09 6.75 -14.52
N SER A 170 -12.25 6.02 -13.78
CA SER A 170 -10.82 6.33 -13.63
C SER A 170 -10.06 6.32 -14.96
N LEU A 171 -10.58 5.60 -15.98
CA LEU A 171 -10.00 5.53 -17.30
C LEU A 171 -10.25 6.81 -18.12
N LEU A 172 -11.40 7.45 -17.94
CA LEU A 172 -11.83 8.56 -18.79
C LEU A 172 -10.87 9.74 -18.83
N PRO A 173 -10.38 10.29 -17.69
CA PRO A 173 -9.47 11.43 -17.71
C PRO A 173 -8.15 11.09 -18.42
N LEU A 174 -7.69 9.85 -18.28
CA LEU A 174 -6.42 9.40 -18.84
C LEU A 174 -6.50 9.22 -20.37
N VAL A 175 -7.61 8.70 -20.88
CA VAL A 175 -7.81 8.48 -22.33
C VAL A 175 -8.00 9.81 -23.06
N VAL A 176 -8.68 10.77 -22.44
CA VAL A 176 -8.93 12.10 -23.05
C VAL A 176 -7.70 13.01 -23.00
N THR A 177 -6.69 12.68 -22.18
CA THR A 177 -5.50 13.53 -22.10
C THR A 177 -4.69 13.49 -23.41
N THR A 178 -4.33 14.66 -23.92
CA THR A 178 -3.45 14.83 -25.09
C THR A 178 -1.96 14.72 -24.73
N THR A 179 -1.66 14.48 -23.48
CA THR A 179 -0.30 14.38 -22.95
C THR A 179 0.42 13.16 -23.52
N GLN A 180 1.54 13.36 -24.22
CA GLN A 180 2.33 12.23 -24.74
C GLN A 180 2.81 11.30 -23.63
N PRO A 181 2.65 9.97 -23.77
CA PRO A 181 3.16 9.01 -22.83
C PRO A 181 4.69 8.97 -22.84
N PRO A 182 5.33 8.65 -21.69
CA PRO A 182 6.78 8.55 -21.61
C PRO A 182 7.33 7.41 -22.48
N GLN A 183 8.58 7.55 -22.94
CA GLN A 183 9.28 6.44 -23.59
C GLN A 183 9.63 5.34 -22.58
N ILE A 184 9.53 4.10 -23.03
CA ILE A 184 9.68 2.91 -22.19
C ILE A 184 11.14 2.57 -22.02
N SER A 185 11.54 2.25 -20.79
CA SER A 185 12.82 1.63 -20.48
C SER A 185 12.60 0.17 -20.03
N GLU A 186 13.61 -0.69 -20.26
CA GLU A 186 13.56 -2.11 -19.90
C GLU A 186 13.14 -2.39 -18.45
N ALA A 187 12.44 -3.50 -18.22
CA ALA A 187 12.03 -3.93 -16.89
C ALA A 187 13.26 -4.18 -15.98
N PRO A 188 13.22 -3.77 -14.71
CA PRO A 188 14.32 -3.98 -13.77
C PRO A 188 14.50 -5.48 -13.48
N ARG A 189 15.76 -5.90 -13.25
CA ARG A 189 16.05 -7.24 -12.75
C ARG A 189 15.65 -7.35 -11.28
N LEU A 190 15.10 -8.50 -10.90
CA LEU A 190 14.75 -8.80 -9.52
C LEU A 190 15.89 -9.59 -8.87
N SER A 191 16.40 -9.11 -7.76
CA SER A 191 17.46 -9.76 -6.99
C SER A 191 17.17 -9.70 -5.48
N PRO A 192 16.08 -10.35 -4.99
CA PRO A 192 15.67 -10.24 -3.59
C PRO A 192 16.72 -10.80 -2.63
N LEU A 193 17.41 -11.88 -2.96
CA LEU A 193 18.47 -12.44 -2.12
C LEU A 193 19.68 -11.49 -1.99
N LYS A 194 20.03 -10.77 -3.07
CA LYS A 194 21.06 -9.73 -3.01
C LYS A 194 20.63 -8.59 -2.11
N THR A 195 19.37 -8.16 -2.22
CA THR A 195 18.79 -7.11 -1.37
C THR A 195 18.82 -7.48 0.11
N ILE A 196 18.47 -8.73 0.47
CA ILE A 196 18.56 -9.23 1.84
C ILE A 196 20.00 -9.19 2.35
N ARG A 197 20.99 -9.54 1.50
CA ARG A 197 22.41 -9.47 1.89
C ARG A 197 22.91 -8.04 2.06
N VAL A 198 22.53 -7.14 1.18
CA VAL A 198 22.93 -5.72 1.20
C VAL A 198 22.31 -4.98 2.39
N SER A 199 21.01 -5.16 2.63
CA SER A 199 20.31 -4.51 3.73
C SER A 199 19.33 -5.46 4.41
N PRO A 200 19.80 -6.34 5.30
CA PRO A 200 18.93 -7.30 5.99
C PRO A 200 17.83 -6.62 6.80
N LEU A 201 18.13 -5.51 7.46
CA LEU A 201 17.15 -4.76 8.26
C LEU A 201 16.11 -4.07 7.39
N GLY A 202 16.53 -3.48 6.26
CA GLY A 202 15.59 -2.90 5.29
C GLY A 202 14.67 -3.96 4.69
N ALA A 203 15.21 -5.14 4.36
CA ALA A 203 14.44 -6.28 3.85
C ALA A 203 13.40 -6.78 4.88
N ALA A 204 13.81 -6.97 6.15
CA ALA A 204 12.90 -7.35 7.22
C ALA A 204 11.79 -6.30 7.44
N GLY A 205 12.16 -5.01 7.44
CA GLY A 205 11.20 -3.93 7.64
C GLY A 205 10.14 -3.83 6.54
N VAL A 206 10.48 -4.04 5.27
CA VAL A 206 9.46 -4.03 4.19
C VAL A 206 8.56 -5.26 4.24
N ILE A 207 9.05 -6.42 4.68
CA ILE A 207 8.22 -7.61 4.92
C ILE A 207 7.20 -7.31 6.04
N VAL A 208 7.64 -6.75 7.18
CA VAL A 208 6.76 -6.39 8.29
C VAL A 208 5.74 -5.31 7.87
N ALA A 209 6.15 -4.33 7.06
CA ALA A 209 5.22 -3.36 6.50
C ALA A 209 4.16 -4.02 5.60
N GLY A 210 4.52 -5.04 4.83
CA GLY A 210 3.60 -5.86 4.05
C GLY A 210 2.61 -6.61 4.94
N VAL A 211 3.12 -7.30 5.96
CA VAL A 211 2.31 -8.01 6.97
C VAL A 211 1.28 -7.08 7.60
N THR A 212 1.70 -5.93 8.09
CA THR A 212 0.82 -4.97 8.78
C THR A 212 -0.23 -4.39 7.84
N SER A 213 0.21 -3.86 6.70
CA SER A 213 -0.68 -3.15 5.77
C SER A 213 -1.75 -4.06 5.16
N ALA A 214 -1.38 -5.28 4.78
CA ALA A 214 -2.28 -6.23 4.17
C ALA A 214 -3.29 -6.81 5.17
N SER A 215 -2.81 -7.23 6.34
CA SER A 215 -3.67 -7.76 7.39
C SER A 215 -4.68 -6.72 7.88
N PHE A 216 -4.23 -5.50 8.18
CA PHE A 216 -5.14 -4.46 8.68
C PHE A 216 -6.18 -4.06 7.62
N ARG A 217 -5.78 -3.92 6.36
CA ARG A 217 -6.68 -3.51 5.27
C ARG A 217 -7.82 -4.51 5.03
N MET A 218 -7.56 -5.81 5.16
CA MET A 218 -8.55 -6.85 4.88
C MET A 218 -9.23 -7.38 6.14
N VAL A 219 -8.46 -7.57 7.22
CA VAL A 219 -8.95 -8.22 8.44
C VAL A 219 -9.33 -7.21 9.52
N GLY A 220 -8.90 -5.95 9.40
CA GLY A 220 -9.33 -4.87 10.28
C GLY A 220 -10.85 -4.65 10.35
N PRO A 221 -11.59 -4.65 9.22
CA PRO A 221 -13.06 -4.62 9.24
C PRO A 221 -13.68 -5.79 9.99
N VAL A 222 -13.10 -7.00 9.84
CA VAL A 222 -13.55 -8.21 10.55
C VAL A 222 -13.36 -8.04 12.06
N TYR A 223 -12.19 -7.53 12.47
CA TYR A 223 -11.96 -7.19 13.87
C TYR A 223 -13.02 -6.21 14.40
N GLY A 224 -13.26 -5.12 13.65
CA GLY A 224 -14.27 -4.14 14.03
C GLY A 224 -15.65 -4.75 14.24
N GLN A 225 -16.08 -5.65 13.35
CA GLN A 225 -17.34 -6.34 13.47
C GLN A 225 -17.38 -7.28 14.68
N GLN A 226 -16.30 -8.04 14.93
CA GLN A 226 -16.22 -9.00 16.05
C GLN A 226 -16.20 -8.30 17.42
N VAL A 227 -15.70 -7.05 17.50
CA VAL A 227 -15.78 -6.24 18.73
C VAL A 227 -17.06 -5.40 18.82
N GLY A 228 -18.03 -5.64 17.95
CA GLY A 228 -19.37 -5.05 18.00
C GLY A 228 -19.47 -3.64 17.41
N LEU A 229 -18.57 -3.23 16.51
CA LEU A 229 -18.72 -1.99 15.77
C LEU A 229 -19.73 -2.18 14.62
N ILE A 230 -20.60 -1.20 14.44
CA ILE A 230 -21.49 -1.12 13.27
C ILE A 230 -20.71 -0.62 12.04
N ALA A 231 -21.26 -0.77 10.82
CA ALA A 231 -20.58 -0.43 9.58
C ALA A 231 -20.02 1.01 9.56
N THR A 232 -20.77 1.99 10.08
CA THR A 232 -20.31 3.39 10.18
C THR A 232 -19.12 3.54 11.14
N GLU A 233 -19.15 2.83 12.27
CA GLU A 233 -18.05 2.85 13.25
C GLU A 233 -16.80 2.15 12.68
N ILE A 234 -16.96 1.07 11.91
CA ILE A 234 -15.87 0.43 11.18
C ILE A 234 -15.27 1.39 10.15
N ALA A 235 -16.10 2.14 9.43
CA ALA A 235 -15.62 3.16 8.50
C ALA A 235 -14.75 4.21 9.22
N TYR A 236 -15.16 4.71 10.37
CA TYR A 236 -14.37 5.66 11.17
C TYR A 236 -13.10 5.04 11.73
N PHE A 237 -13.14 3.79 12.18
CA PHE A 237 -11.96 3.03 12.63
C PHE A 237 -10.90 2.91 11.53
N LEU A 238 -11.30 2.53 10.32
CA LEU A 238 -10.40 2.41 9.17
C LEU A 238 -9.90 3.78 8.68
N ALA A 239 -10.78 4.79 8.69
CA ALA A 239 -10.42 6.16 8.33
C ALA A 239 -9.41 6.75 9.32
N ALA A 240 -9.57 6.53 10.63
CA ALA A 240 -8.62 6.95 11.65
C ALA A 240 -7.23 6.35 11.43
N PHE A 241 -7.15 5.07 11.07
CA PHE A 241 -5.88 4.41 10.72
C PHE A 241 -5.19 5.07 9.51
N VAL A 242 -5.93 5.34 8.44
CA VAL A 242 -5.39 6.02 7.25
C VAL A 242 -4.93 7.44 7.58
N LEU A 243 -5.73 8.17 8.36
CA LEU A 243 -5.41 9.53 8.82
C LEU A 243 -4.13 9.55 9.66
N GLY A 244 -3.99 8.63 10.62
CA GLY A 244 -2.77 8.47 11.41
C GLY A 244 -1.55 8.25 10.52
N GLY A 245 -1.68 7.36 9.54
CA GLY A 245 -0.63 7.10 8.57
C GLY A 245 -0.26 8.33 7.72
N ALA A 246 -1.25 9.14 7.32
CA ALA A 246 -1.03 10.36 6.57
C ALA A 246 -0.26 11.40 7.40
N LEU A 247 -0.68 11.62 8.65
CA LEU A 247 -0.05 12.57 9.57
C LEU A 247 1.39 12.19 9.90
N ALA A 248 1.72 10.90 9.94
CA ALA A 248 3.06 10.41 10.27
C ALA A 248 4.12 10.66 9.19
N GLN A 249 3.74 10.82 7.93
CA GLN A 249 4.70 10.86 6.81
C GLN A 249 5.73 11.97 6.96
N ILE A 250 5.30 13.17 7.30
CA ILE A 250 6.18 14.35 7.42
C ILE A 250 7.08 14.26 8.66
N PRO A 251 6.54 14.08 9.88
CA PRO A 251 7.39 14.08 11.08
C PRO A 251 8.36 12.89 11.12
N VAL A 252 7.93 11.71 10.70
CA VAL A 252 8.83 10.54 10.68
C VAL A 252 9.89 10.66 9.58
N GLY A 253 9.53 11.24 8.43
CA GLY A 253 10.50 11.55 7.38
C GLY A 253 11.59 12.52 7.87
N TRP A 254 11.19 13.60 8.54
CA TRP A 254 12.12 14.56 9.14
C TRP A 254 13.04 13.90 10.20
N LEU A 255 12.49 13.04 11.05
CA LEU A 255 13.28 12.27 12.02
C LEU A 255 14.30 11.35 11.33
N ALA A 256 13.89 10.68 10.25
CA ALA A 256 14.73 9.78 9.48
C ALA A 256 15.90 10.48 8.75
N ASP A 257 15.75 11.76 8.44
CA ASP A 257 16.83 12.57 7.84
C ASP A 257 17.80 13.10 8.90
N ARG A 258 17.31 13.34 10.12
CA ARG A 258 18.12 13.95 11.18
C ARG A 258 18.83 12.89 12.06
N TYR A 259 18.20 11.75 12.30
CA TYR A 259 18.72 10.67 13.15
C TYR A 259 19.10 9.43 12.34
N ASP A 260 19.79 8.47 13.00
CA ASP A 260 20.08 7.17 12.37
C ASP A 260 18.76 6.42 12.10
N ARG A 261 18.53 6.09 10.83
CA ARG A 261 17.29 5.42 10.39
C ARG A 261 17.02 4.10 11.09
N ARG A 262 18.07 3.41 11.56
CA ARG A 262 17.94 2.20 12.37
C ARG A 262 17.25 2.49 13.69
N TRP A 263 17.67 3.56 14.39
CA TRP A 263 17.02 4.02 15.61
C TRP A 263 15.57 4.42 15.37
N VAL A 264 15.31 5.20 14.34
CA VAL A 264 13.94 5.63 14.01
C VAL A 264 13.06 4.42 13.73
N LEU A 265 13.56 3.42 12.99
CA LEU A 265 12.84 2.19 12.69
C LEU A 265 12.57 1.35 13.95
N ILE A 266 13.55 1.22 14.84
CA ILE A 266 13.41 0.49 16.11
C ILE A 266 12.36 1.17 17.00
N VAL A 267 12.44 2.51 17.17
CA VAL A 267 11.50 3.27 17.99
C VAL A 267 10.09 3.19 17.44
N VAL A 268 9.91 3.39 16.13
CA VAL A 268 8.60 3.31 15.49
C VAL A 268 8.02 1.90 15.61
N SER A 269 8.84 0.85 15.46
CA SER A 269 8.39 -0.53 15.65
C SER A 269 8.05 -0.85 17.11
N ALA A 270 8.82 -0.35 18.07
CA ALA A 270 8.51 -0.50 19.49
C ALA A 270 7.20 0.24 19.87
N LEU A 271 7.01 1.46 19.37
CA LEU A 271 5.77 2.22 19.58
C LEU A 271 4.54 1.50 18.97
N SER A 272 4.71 0.75 17.89
CA SER A 272 3.64 -0.08 17.31
C SER A 272 3.18 -1.16 18.30
N VAL A 273 4.10 -1.76 19.06
CA VAL A 273 3.76 -2.74 20.10
C VAL A 273 2.96 -2.08 21.22
N PHE A 274 3.36 -0.89 21.66
CA PHE A 274 2.61 -0.15 22.70
C PHE A 274 1.22 0.30 22.21
N ALA A 275 1.12 0.78 20.98
CA ALA A 275 -0.17 1.13 20.39
C ALA A 275 -1.12 -0.08 20.35
N TYR A 276 -0.60 -1.28 20.06
CA TYR A 276 -1.35 -2.53 20.13
C TYR A 276 -1.84 -2.84 21.55
N VAL A 277 -0.94 -2.79 22.55
CA VAL A 277 -1.31 -3.05 23.94
C VAL A 277 -2.43 -2.10 24.36
N GLY A 278 -2.33 -0.82 23.98
CA GLY A 278 -3.38 0.16 24.20
C GLY A 278 -4.72 -0.20 23.54
N THR A 279 -4.70 -0.72 22.31
CA THR A 279 -5.92 -1.16 21.61
C THR A 279 -6.61 -2.33 22.34
N VAL A 280 -5.85 -3.28 22.85
CA VAL A 280 -6.40 -4.45 23.55
C VAL A 280 -6.92 -4.08 24.94
N ILE A 281 -6.20 -3.24 25.68
CA ILE A 281 -6.60 -2.86 27.04
C ILE A 281 -7.78 -1.89 27.05
N PHE A 282 -7.75 -0.86 26.20
CA PHE A 282 -8.75 0.23 26.20
C PHE A 282 -9.81 0.10 25.13
N GLY A 283 -9.63 -0.80 24.14
CA GLY A 283 -10.54 -0.93 23.01
C GLY A 283 -11.94 -1.43 23.37
N ASN A 284 -12.11 -2.06 24.54
CA ASN A 284 -13.41 -2.49 25.04
C ASN A 284 -14.15 -1.42 25.87
N ASP A 285 -13.46 -0.34 26.29
CA ASP A 285 -14.01 0.62 27.26
C ASP A 285 -14.84 1.72 26.58
N SER A 286 -14.44 2.14 25.38
CA SER A 286 -15.19 3.17 24.64
C SER A 286 -14.90 3.16 23.14
N ARG A 287 -15.89 3.59 22.33
CA ARG A 287 -15.73 3.78 20.88
C ARG A 287 -14.60 4.75 20.53
N THR A 288 -14.46 5.81 21.33
CA THR A 288 -13.39 6.81 21.15
C THR A 288 -12.01 6.17 21.34
N ALA A 289 -11.84 5.29 22.32
CA ALA A 289 -10.58 4.58 22.54
C ALA A 289 -10.18 3.73 21.32
N VAL A 290 -11.15 3.05 20.68
CA VAL A 290 -10.92 2.28 19.45
C VAL A 290 -10.41 3.18 18.31
N TYR A 291 -11.03 4.35 18.11
CA TYR A 291 -10.62 5.28 17.02
C TYR A 291 -9.25 5.90 17.29
N VAL A 292 -8.98 6.32 18.52
CA VAL A 292 -7.69 6.87 18.92
C VAL A 292 -6.59 5.80 18.76
N SER A 293 -6.86 4.57 19.17
CA SER A 293 -5.93 3.45 19.00
C SER A 293 -5.63 3.19 17.53
N ALA A 294 -6.65 3.21 16.65
CA ALA A 294 -6.45 3.04 15.22
C ALA A 294 -5.61 4.17 14.61
N LEU A 295 -5.85 5.42 15.02
CA LEU A 295 -5.07 6.57 14.59
C LEU A 295 -3.61 6.44 15.01
N LEU A 296 -3.35 6.12 16.28
CA LEU A 296 -1.99 5.91 16.80
C LEU A 296 -1.31 4.74 16.09
N PHE A 297 -2.04 3.65 15.86
CA PHE A 297 -1.53 2.50 15.14
C PHE A 297 -1.15 2.85 13.69
N GLY A 298 -1.98 3.61 12.99
CA GLY A 298 -1.66 4.13 11.65
C GLY A 298 -0.42 5.02 11.65
N LEU A 299 -0.32 5.92 12.65
CA LEU A 299 0.79 6.86 12.81
C LEU A 299 2.15 6.14 12.91
N VAL A 300 2.21 5.01 13.60
CA VAL A 300 3.47 4.28 13.82
C VAL A 300 3.74 3.22 12.76
N THR A 301 2.74 2.64 12.11
CA THR A 301 2.96 1.52 11.18
C THR A 301 3.17 1.95 9.73
N PHE A 302 2.49 3.01 9.26
CA PHE A 302 2.62 3.47 7.87
C PHE A 302 4.03 3.84 7.43
N PRO A 303 4.84 4.54 8.26
CA PRO A 303 6.19 4.95 7.86
C PRO A 303 7.19 3.81 7.72
N VAL A 304 6.91 2.61 8.27
CA VAL A 304 7.88 1.50 8.33
C VAL A 304 8.38 1.09 6.95
N PHE A 305 7.51 1.05 5.94
CA PHE A 305 7.94 0.76 4.56
C PHE A 305 8.95 1.79 4.05
N SER A 306 8.61 3.07 4.15
CA SER A 306 9.44 4.17 3.64
C SER A 306 10.77 4.30 4.39
N LEU A 307 10.76 4.10 5.71
CA LEU A 307 11.98 4.06 6.53
C LEU A 307 12.89 2.90 6.12
N SER A 308 12.32 1.70 5.96
CA SER A 308 13.06 0.50 5.58
C SER A 308 13.65 0.60 4.17
N ALA A 309 12.87 1.15 3.24
CA ALA A 309 13.33 1.40 1.88
C ALA A 309 14.43 2.48 1.84
N ALA A 310 14.28 3.55 2.62
CA ALA A 310 15.30 4.58 2.73
C ALA A 310 16.60 4.03 3.34
N HIS A 311 16.48 3.22 4.42
CA HIS A 311 17.62 2.54 5.02
C HIS A 311 18.33 1.60 4.04
N ALA A 312 17.59 0.80 3.27
CA ALA A 312 18.18 -0.08 2.28
C ALA A 312 18.93 0.71 1.18
N ASN A 313 18.38 1.87 0.77
CA ASN A 313 19.02 2.73 -0.22
C ASN A 313 20.33 3.38 0.25
N ASP A 314 20.55 3.50 1.58
CA ASP A 314 21.83 4.00 2.10
C ASP A 314 23.01 3.05 1.82
N PHE A 315 22.71 1.77 1.61
CA PHE A 315 23.70 0.72 1.26
C PHE A 315 23.75 0.40 -0.23
N ALA A 316 22.90 1.04 -1.06
CA ALA A 316 22.87 0.78 -2.49
C ALA A 316 24.08 1.39 -3.19
N GLU A 317 24.73 0.64 -4.06
CA GLU A 317 25.76 1.20 -4.97
C GLU A 317 25.14 2.15 -6.00
N PRO A 318 25.94 3.08 -6.53
CA PRO A 318 25.50 3.91 -7.65
C PRO A 318 25.03 2.99 -8.79
N GLY A 319 23.77 3.08 -9.12
CA GLY A 319 23.27 2.27 -10.17
C GLY A 319 22.27 1.19 -9.82
N GLN A 320 22.19 0.76 -8.60
CA GLN A 320 21.37 -0.38 -8.18
C GLN A 320 20.02 0.01 -7.57
N ALA A 321 19.72 1.31 -7.43
CA ALA A 321 18.51 1.77 -6.75
C ALA A 321 17.19 1.23 -7.36
N VAL A 322 17.16 0.96 -8.67
CA VAL A 322 15.99 0.38 -9.36
C VAL A 322 15.79 -1.08 -8.98
N GLU A 323 16.85 -1.87 -9.12
CA GLU A 323 16.88 -3.30 -8.76
C GLU A 323 16.53 -3.48 -7.28
N LEU A 324 17.10 -2.63 -6.42
CA LEU A 324 16.83 -2.63 -4.99
C LEU A 324 15.35 -2.33 -4.69
N SER A 325 14.79 -1.27 -5.28
CA SER A 325 13.38 -0.92 -5.05
C SER A 325 12.42 -2.00 -5.52
N ALA A 326 12.70 -2.61 -6.69
CA ALA A 326 11.92 -3.72 -7.20
C ALA A 326 11.98 -4.94 -6.26
N SER A 327 13.17 -5.25 -5.74
CA SER A 327 13.39 -6.36 -4.82
C SER A 327 12.78 -6.11 -3.44
N LEU A 328 12.79 -4.88 -2.94
CA LEU A 328 12.10 -4.50 -1.69
C LEU A 328 10.58 -4.64 -1.85
N MET A 329 10.04 -4.27 -3.01
CA MET A 329 8.61 -4.44 -3.30
C MET A 329 8.21 -5.92 -3.39
N PHE A 330 9.09 -6.76 -3.96
CA PHE A 330 8.90 -8.20 -3.95
C PHE A 330 8.83 -8.76 -2.53
N LEU A 331 9.75 -8.34 -1.65
CA LEU A 331 9.77 -8.76 -0.25
C LEU A 331 8.54 -8.26 0.53
N TYR A 332 8.09 -7.03 0.27
CA TYR A 332 6.81 -6.53 0.79
C TYR A 332 5.64 -7.42 0.36
N GLY A 333 5.62 -7.84 -0.92
CA GLY A 333 4.60 -8.73 -1.47
C GLY A 333 4.52 -10.07 -0.75
N ILE A 334 5.64 -10.67 -0.38
CA ILE A 334 5.67 -11.93 0.39
C ILE A 334 4.92 -11.75 1.71
N GLY A 335 5.22 -10.70 2.48
CA GLY A 335 4.52 -10.40 3.72
C GLY A 335 3.04 -10.13 3.50
N ALA A 336 2.71 -9.36 2.46
CA ALA A 336 1.35 -8.96 2.14
C ALA A 336 0.47 -10.12 1.65
N ILE A 337 1.03 -11.10 0.93
CA ILE A 337 0.30 -12.27 0.45
C ILE A 337 -0.01 -13.24 1.60
N ALA A 338 0.96 -13.50 2.47
CA ALA A 338 0.80 -14.51 3.51
C ALA A 338 -0.08 -14.04 4.69
N SER A 339 0.03 -12.75 5.04
CA SER A 339 -0.46 -12.26 6.32
C SER A 339 -1.99 -12.19 6.49
N PRO A 340 -2.83 -11.83 5.48
CA PRO A 340 -4.28 -11.78 5.69
C PRO A 340 -4.86 -13.17 6.01
N LEU A 341 -4.42 -14.20 5.30
CA LEU A 341 -4.86 -15.58 5.56
C LEU A 341 -4.42 -16.05 6.94
N PHE A 342 -3.15 -15.78 7.31
CA PHE A 342 -2.62 -16.22 8.59
C PHE A 342 -3.27 -15.47 9.77
N SER A 343 -3.44 -14.13 9.67
CA SER A 343 -4.08 -13.35 10.71
C SER A 343 -5.55 -13.70 10.91
N SER A 344 -6.27 -13.95 9.82
CA SER A 344 -7.68 -14.35 9.88
C SER A 344 -7.87 -15.74 10.46
N TYR A 345 -6.97 -16.69 10.14
CA TYR A 345 -6.96 -18.00 10.76
C TYR A 345 -6.72 -17.91 12.29
N LEU A 346 -5.76 -17.12 12.73
CA LEU A 346 -5.51 -16.87 14.14
C LEU A 346 -6.71 -16.22 14.83
N MET A 347 -7.36 -15.26 14.18
CA MET A 347 -8.58 -14.64 14.72
C MET A 347 -9.73 -15.63 14.84
N GLN A 348 -9.91 -16.52 13.86
CA GLN A 348 -10.96 -17.54 13.88
C GLN A 348 -10.77 -18.53 15.01
N THR A 349 -9.54 -18.92 15.33
CA THR A 349 -9.23 -19.95 16.34
C THR A 349 -9.07 -19.40 17.74
N SER A 350 -8.58 -18.15 17.89
CA SER A 350 -8.14 -17.63 19.19
C SER A 350 -8.68 -16.22 19.50
N GLY A 351 -9.59 -15.72 18.68
CA GLY A 351 -10.33 -14.48 18.93
C GLY A 351 -9.77 -13.23 18.23
N PRO A 352 -10.54 -12.12 18.26
CA PRO A 352 -10.28 -10.93 17.44
C PRO A 352 -8.95 -10.24 17.75
N ALA A 353 -8.48 -10.28 19.00
CA ALA A 353 -7.22 -9.65 19.40
C ALA A 353 -5.99 -10.21 18.64
N MET A 354 -6.08 -11.41 18.07
CA MET A 354 -4.98 -12.09 17.37
C MET A 354 -4.48 -11.34 16.14
N LEU A 355 -5.30 -10.52 15.48
CA LEU A 355 -4.85 -9.61 14.43
C LEU A 355 -3.70 -8.73 14.94
N PHE A 356 -3.94 -8.07 16.05
CA PHE A 356 -2.96 -7.12 16.61
C PHE A 356 -1.79 -7.85 17.29
N VAL A 357 -2.01 -9.02 17.92
CA VAL A 357 -0.94 -9.85 18.47
C VAL A 357 0.07 -10.23 17.39
N MET A 358 -0.43 -10.71 16.24
CA MET A 358 0.42 -11.08 15.11
C MET A 358 1.23 -9.87 14.60
N ILE A 359 0.56 -8.73 14.39
CA ILE A 359 1.24 -7.52 13.90
C ILE A 359 2.26 -7.01 14.92
N ALA A 360 1.90 -6.97 16.22
CA ALA A 360 2.80 -6.57 17.29
C ALA A 360 4.02 -7.50 17.40
N SER A 361 3.81 -8.81 17.25
CA SER A 361 4.90 -9.79 17.27
C SER A 361 5.86 -9.57 16.10
N ALA A 362 5.36 -9.25 14.91
CA ALA A 362 6.18 -8.92 13.74
C ALA A 362 6.99 -7.62 13.97
N HIS A 363 6.37 -6.59 14.55
CA HIS A 363 7.06 -5.34 14.90
C HIS A 363 8.07 -5.52 16.04
N LEU A 364 7.75 -6.34 17.05
CA LEU A 364 8.70 -6.69 18.12
C LEU A 364 9.92 -7.42 17.56
N ALA A 365 9.69 -8.41 16.70
CA ALA A 365 10.78 -9.12 16.02
C ALA A 365 11.64 -8.16 15.17
N LEU A 366 11.03 -7.20 14.48
CA LEU A 366 11.74 -6.17 13.71
C LEU A 366 12.56 -5.25 14.63
N ALA A 367 12.01 -4.82 15.76
CA ALA A 367 12.73 -3.98 16.72
C ALA A 367 13.94 -4.71 17.32
N LEU A 368 13.75 -5.95 17.78
CA LEU A 368 14.83 -6.79 18.31
C LEU A 368 15.90 -7.06 17.25
N PHE A 369 15.50 -7.39 16.03
CA PHE A 369 16.43 -7.57 14.91
C PHE A 369 17.17 -6.26 14.59
N GLY A 370 16.50 -5.11 14.67
CA GLY A 370 17.11 -3.79 14.49
C GLY A 370 18.17 -3.51 15.54
N ILE A 371 17.90 -3.81 16.82
CA ILE A 371 18.87 -3.68 17.92
C ILE A 371 20.09 -4.59 17.66
N TYR A 372 19.84 -5.85 17.33
CA TYR A 372 20.91 -6.79 16.98
C TYR A 372 21.80 -6.26 15.84
N ARG A 373 21.17 -5.76 14.76
CA ARG A 373 21.88 -5.20 13.60
C ARG A 373 22.59 -3.88 13.90
N MET A 374 22.15 -3.13 14.89
CA MET A 374 22.89 -1.95 15.36
C MET A 374 24.19 -2.30 16.06
N ILE A 375 24.19 -3.41 16.83
CA ILE A 375 25.36 -3.86 17.58
C ILE A 375 26.33 -4.59 16.63
N ALA A 376 25.83 -5.50 15.80
CA ALA A 376 26.64 -6.42 14.99
C ALA A 376 26.83 -5.97 13.52
N GLY A 377 26.11 -4.96 13.05
CA GLY A 377 26.08 -4.59 11.62
C GLY A 377 26.94 -3.39 11.27
N PRO A 378 27.37 -3.26 10.01
CA PRO A 378 28.11 -2.10 9.52
C PRO A 378 27.23 -0.83 9.56
N LYS A 379 27.88 0.32 9.79
CA LYS A 379 27.24 1.63 9.61
C LYS A 379 27.26 2.01 8.13
N ALA A 380 26.18 2.62 7.62
CA ALA A 380 26.18 3.16 6.28
C ALA A 380 27.20 4.31 6.16
N CYS A 381 28.05 4.27 5.13
CA CYS A 381 29.08 5.30 4.91
C CYS A 381 28.48 6.62 4.45
N THR A 382 27.34 6.61 3.76
CA THR A 382 26.70 7.80 3.19
C THR A 382 25.21 7.79 3.48
N ARG A 383 24.71 8.84 4.15
CA ARG A 383 23.25 9.05 4.32
C ARG A 383 22.71 9.79 3.11
N ARG A 384 21.68 9.25 2.49
CA ARG A 384 20.94 9.90 1.42
C ARG A 384 19.65 10.51 1.96
N PRO A 385 19.17 11.68 1.46
CA PRO A 385 17.92 12.26 1.91
C PRO A 385 16.76 11.25 1.86
N TYR A 386 15.89 11.29 2.88
CA TYR A 386 14.68 10.47 2.91
C TYR A 386 13.83 10.79 1.69
N ARG A 387 13.44 9.74 0.95
CA ARG A 387 12.52 9.85 -0.17
C ARG A 387 11.37 8.89 0.07
N TYR A 388 10.16 9.41 -0.06
CA TYR A 388 9.00 8.55 -0.09
C TYR A 388 9.05 7.65 -1.33
N PHE A 389 8.96 6.34 -1.13
CA PHE A 389 8.87 5.37 -2.22
C PHE A 389 7.42 4.94 -2.38
N PRO A 390 6.78 5.20 -3.55
CA PRO A 390 5.47 4.66 -3.85
C PRO A 390 5.53 3.13 -3.91
N ARG A 391 4.48 2.47 -3.45
CA ARG A 391 4.44 1.00 -3.28
C ARG A 391 4.31 0.22 -4.59
N THR A 392 4.17 0.87 -5.72
CA THR A 392 3.77 0.23 -6.99
C THR A 392 4.75 0.39 -8.14
N SER A 393 5.75 1.29 -8.07
CA SER A 393 6.58 1.59 -9.24
C SER A 393 8.00 1.04 -9.16
N PHE A 394 8.31 0.08 -10.03
CA PHE A 394 9.67 -0.36 -10.36
C PHE A 394 10.44 0.63 -11.26
N ILE A 395 9.74 1.59 -11.88
CA ILE A 395 10.28 2.52 -12.88
C ILE A 395 10.88 3.77 -12.22
N LEU A 396 10.39 4.12 -11.03
CA LEU A 396 10.69 5.36 -10.32
C LEU A 396 12.19 5.62 -10.11
N SER A 397 12.94 4.59 -9.82
CA SER A 397 14.35 4.72 -9.48
C SER A 397 15.26 4.93 -10.70
N ARG A 398 14.83 4.56 -11.91
CA ARG A 398 15.63 4.73 -13.13
C ARG A 398 15.52 6.13 -13.71
N LEU A 399 14.36 6.75 -13.60
CA LEU A 399 14.13 8.14 -14.01
C LEU A 399 14.89 9.14 -13.12
N LEU A 400 15.12 8.76 -11.86
CA LEU A 400 15.94 9.53 -10.93
C LEU A 400 17.42 9.63 -11.34
N ARG A 401 17.93 8.71 -12.18
CA ARG A 401 19.32 8.69 -12.64
C ARG A 401 19.60 9.61 -13.83
N ARG A 402 18.64 9.75 -14.78
CA ARG A 402 18.84 10.65 -15.93
C ARG A 402 19.02 12.08 -15.49
N GLY A 403 18.24 12.56 -14.52
CA GLY A 403 18.42 13.93 -13.99
C GLY A 403 19.74 14.18 -13.22
N GLN A 404 20.48 13.12 -12.86
CA GLN A 404 21.82 13.27 -12.23
C GLN A 404 22.97 13.15 -13.24
N ALA A 405 22.75 12.51 -14.39
CA ALA A 405 23.76 12.42 -15.44
C ALA A 405 23.83 13.71 -16.24
N ASP A 406 22.70 14.36 -16.52
CA ASP A 406 22.66 15.64 -17.25
C ASP A 406 23.26 16.81 -16.44
N ASN A 407 23.19 16.78 -15.10
CA ASN A 407 23.85 17.79 -14.23
C ASN A 407 25.36 17.57 -14.03
N ARG A 408 25.99 16.59 -14.66
CA ARG A 408 27.44 16.38 -14.62
C ARG A 408 28.13 16.68 -15.96
N SER A 409 27.36 17.06 -16.96
CA SER A 409 27.86 17.44 -18.30
C SER A 409 27.82 18.94 -18.55
N ASP A 410 27.37 19.72 -17.58
CA ASP A 410 27.54 21.18 -17.47
C ASP A 410 28.47 21.48 -16.26
#